data_42afdafcd1f916290e5b60d9296843d4
#
_entry.id   42afdafcd1f916290e5b60d9296843d4
#
_cell.length_a   1.000
_cell.length_b   1.000
_cell.length_c   1.000
_cell.angle_alpha   90.00
_cell.angle_beta   90.00
_cell.angle_gamma   90.00
#
_symmetry.space_group_name_H-M   'P 1'
#
loop_
_entity.id
_entity.type
_entity.pdbx_description
1 polymer ?
#
loop_
_entity_poly.entity_id
_entity_poly.type
_entity_poly.pdbx_seq_one_letter_code
_entity_poly.pdbx_strand_id
1 'polypeptide(L)'
;MIKSLIKDTLIYSIPTIVSRGIGIFLLPIYTRITSPDQLGALELFIAFSTIISITVALEITQGISRFLPESDQGLRGSYATTGLAFSTFMYVISIFLMYIFAEYLSVFITGSNQYLTEFYLILIYIFFNSYYYYFQNILRFEGKSTQYS
;
A
#
# COMPACT_ATOMS: atom_id res chain seq x y z
N MET A 1 -6.28 21.58 -23.78
CA MET A 1 -5.31 21.49 -22.68
C MET A 1 -5.96 21.66 -21.29
N ILE A 2 -6.56 22.81 -20.94
CA ILE A 2 -7.20 23.00 -19.62
C ILE A 2 -8.34 22.01 -19.35
N LYS A 3 -9.23 21.74 -20.33
CA LYS A 3 -10.34 20.78 -20.17
C LYS A 3 -9.87 19.34 -19.92
N SER A 4 -8.75 18.94 -20.51
CA SER A 4 -8.20 17.58 -20.26
C SER A 4 -7.58 17.51 -18.87
N LEU A 5 -6.87 18.53 -18.44
CA LEU A 5 -6.32 18.63 -17.07
C LEU A 5 -7.40 18.56 -16.00
N ILE A 6 -8.51 19.31 -16.19
CA ILE A 6 -9.64 19.27 -15.25
C ILE A 6 -10.27 17.88 -15.22
N LYS A 7 -10.48 17.25 -16.39
CA LYS A 7 -11.04 15.90 -16.48
C LYS A 7 -10.15 14.88 -15.74
N ASP A 8 -8.86 14.90 -15.99
CA ASP A 8 -7.91 13.99 -15.36
C ASP A 8 -7.84 14.21 -13.84
N THR A 9 -7.83 15.47 -13.41
CA THR A 9 -7.89 15.81 -11.98
C THR A 9 -9.16 15.28 -11.31
N LEU A 10 -10.32 15.44 -11.95
CA LEU A 10 -11.59 14.91 -11.40
C LEU A 10 -11.59 13.39 -11.33
N ILE A 11 -11.11 12.70 -12.38
CA ILE A 11 -11.02 11.23 -12.40
C ILE A 11 -10.18 10.72 -11.22
N TYR A 12 -9.07 11.38 -10.87
CA TYR A 12 -8.21 10.98 -9.74
C TYR A 12 -8.74 11.43 -8.38
N SER A 13 -9.46 12.55 -8.30
CA SER A 13 -9.90 13.13 -7.03
C SER A 13 -11.20 12.51 -6.52
N ILE A 14 -12.16 12.22 -7.41
CA ILE A 14 -13.48 11.70 -7.02
C ILE A 14 -13.37 10.38 -6.23
N PRO A 15 -12.65 9.34 -6.70
CA PRO A 15 -12.51 8.09 -5.94
C PRO A 15 -11.88 8.31 -4.58
N THR A 16 -10.88 9.18 -4.49
CA THR A 16 -10.20 9.51 -3.22
C THR A 16 -11.15 10.19 -2.23
N ILE A 17 -11.96 11.14 -2.70
CA ILE A 17 -12.96 11.85 -1.87
C ILE A 17 -14.05 10.86 -1.40
N VAL A 18 -14.55 10.02 -2.29
CA VAL A 18 -15.56 9.01 -1.97
C VAL A 18 -15.02 8.02 -0.93
N SER A 19 -13.81 7.49 -1.13
CA SER A 19 -13.19 6.54 -0.19
C SER A 19 -13.00 7.16 1.20
N ARG A 20 -12.55 8.41 1.28
CA ARG A 20 -12.41 9.13 2.56
C ARG A 20 -13.77 9.43 3.19
N GLY A 21 -14.78 9.77 2.39
CA GLY A 21 -16.15 9.98 2.84
C GLY A 21 -16.73 8.71 3.46
N ILE A 22 -16.57 7.56 2.81
CA ILE A 22 -17.00 6.26 3.34
C ILE A 22 -16.34 5.99 4.70
N GLY A 23 -15.02 6.27 4.84
CA GLY A 23 -14.30 6.11 6.10
C GLY A 23 -14.92 6.92 7.25
N ILE A 24 -15.37 8.15 7.00
CA ILE A 24 -16.04 8.99 8.00
C ILE A 24 -17.36 8.36 8.44
N PHE A 25 -18.14 7.79 7.51
CA PHE A 25 -19.40 7.10 7.84
C PHE A 25 -19.20 5.76 8.57
N LEU A 26 -18.09 5.08 8.30
CA LEU A 26 -17.75 3.82 8.95
C LEU A 26 -17.23 4.01 10.38
N LEU A 27 -16.61 5.14 10.68
CA LEU A 27 -16.04 5.40 12.00
C LEU A 27 -17.04 5.22 13.16
N PRO A 28 -18.27 5.76 13.12
CA PRO A 28 -19.26 5.53 14.18
C PRO A 28 -19.68 4.06 14.30
N ILE A 29 -19.61 3.29 13.23
CA ILE A 29 -19.92 1.84 13.25
C ILE A 29 -18.79 1.10 13.96
N TYR A 30 -17.55 1.36 13.59
CA TYR A 30 -16.38 0.75 14.23
C TYR A 30 -16.32 1.06 15.73
N THR A 31 -16.54 2.31 16.13
CA THR A 31 -16.50 2.70 17.55
C THR A 31 -17.62 2.09 18.39
N ARG A 32 -18.67 1.56 17.79
CA ARG A 32 -19.73 0.83 18.49
C ARG A 32 -19.45 -0.67 18.64
N ILE A 33 -18.66 -1.25 17.73
CA ILE A 33 -18.43 -2.69 17.65
C ILE A 33 -17.10 -3.06 18.32
N THR A 34 -16.10 -2.16 18.27
CA THR A 34 -14.75 -2.40 18.77
C THR A 34 -14.45 -1.53 19.99
N SER A 35 -13.64 -2.06 20.91
CA SER A 35 -13.15 -1.27 22.04
C SER A 35 -12.12 -0.22 21.59
N PRO A 36 -11.93 0.87 22.38
CA PRO A 36 -10.92 1.86 22.08
C PRO A 36 -9.49 1.26 21.95
N ASP A 37 -9.18 0.25 22.75
CA ASP A 37 -7.87 -0.43 22.71
C ASP A 37 -7.66 -1.19 21.39
N GLN A 38 -8.71 -1.87 20.90
CA GLN A 38 -8.66 -2.57 19.60
C GLN A 38 -8.52 -1.59 18.43
N LEU A 39 -9.21 -0.44 18.47
CA LEU A 39 -9.04 0.61 17.48
C LEU A 39 -7.65 1.19 17.53
N GLY A 40 -7.12 1.44 18.73
CA GLY A 40 -5.75 1.92 18.91
C GLY A 40 -4.71 0.95 18.34
N ALA A 41 -4.85 -0.35 18.62
CA ALA A 41 -3.97 -1.38 18.06
C ALA A 41 -4.05 -1.43 16.52
N LEU A 42 -5.25 -1.32 15.94
CA LEU A 42 -5.45 -1.29 14.50
C LEU A 42 -4.71 -0.10 13.85
N GLU A 43 -4.87 1.09 14.42
CA GLU A 43 -4.21 2.31 13.90
C GLU A 43 -2.67 2.21 14.00
N LEU A 44 -2.15 1.62 15.08
CA LEU A 44 -0.71 1.37 15.22
C LEU A 44 -0.21 0.40 14.15
N PHE A 45 -0.96 -0.66 13.87
CA PHE A 45 -0.61 -1.62 12.80
C PHE A 45 -0.69 -0.99 11.41
N ILE A 46 -1.68 -0.13 11.14
CA ILE A 46 -1.76 0.62 9.87
C ILE A 46 -0.57 1.57 9.73
N ALA A 47 -0.20 2.30 10.78
CA ALA A 47 0.98 3.15 10.77
C ALA A 47 2.27 2.35 10.53
N PHE A 48 2.42 1.22 11.22
CA PHE A 48 3.54 0.30 11.02
C PHE A 48 3.59 -0.21 9.58
N SER A 49 2.46 -0.66 9.03
CA SER A 49 2.40 -1.15 7.64
C SER A 49 2.81 -0.09 6.63
N THR A 50 2.46 1.17 6.89
CA THR A 50 2.85 2.31 6.04
C THR A 50 4.36 2.53 6.06
N ILE A 51 4.98 2.52 7.25
CA ILE A 51 6.44 2.65 7.41
C ILE A 51 7.16 1.52 6.69
N ILE A 52 6.71 0.28 6.88
CA ILE A 52 7.30 -0.90 6.23
C ILE A 52 7.15 -0.80 4.71
N SER A 53 5.98 -0.41 4.21
CA SER A 53 5.75 -0.29 2.77
C SER A 53 6.70 0.73 2.12
N ILE A 54 6.93 1.88 2.74
CA ILE A 54 7.86 2.90 2.25
C ILE A 54 9.30 2.38 2.31
N THR A 55 9.69 1.76 3.43
CA THR A 55 11.07 1.31 3.67
C THR A 55 11.45 0.14 2.75
N VAL A 56 10.57 -0.87 2.64
CA VAL A 56 10.85 -2.09 1.87
C VAL A 56 10.79 -1.85 0.36
N ALA A 57 9.87 -1.00 -0.09
CA ALA A 57 9.77 -0.66 -1.52
C ALA A 57 11.02 0.07 -2.05
N LEU A 58 11.85 0.67 -1.19
CA LEU A 58 13.04 1.44 -1.54
C LEU A 58 12.80 2.43 -2.69
N GLU A 59 11.56 2.92 -2.78
CA GLU A 59 11.11 3.80 -3.88
C GLU A 59 11.38 3.25 -5.30
N ILE A 60 11.53 1.92 -5.42
CA ILE A 60 11.83 1.26 -6.71
C ILE A 60 10.76 1.56 -7.73
N THR A 61 9.50 1.64 -7.27
CA THR A 61 8.37 1.99 -8.14
C THR A 61 8.55 3.38 -8.74
N GLN A 62 9.09 4.33 -8.00
CA GLN A 62 9.42 5.66 -8.53
C GLN A 62 10.62 5.63 -9.48
N GLY A 63 11.64 4.81 -9.16
CA GLY A 63 12.76 4.59 -10.05
C GLY A 63 12.31 4.04 -11.42
N ILE A 64 11.49 2.98 -11.41
CA ILE A 64 10.94 2.38 -12.63
C ILE A 64 10.08 3.39 -13.39
N SER A 65 9.23 4.12 -12.69
CA SER A 65 8.34 5.10 -13.28
C SER A 65 9.06 6.23 -14.01
N ARG A 66 10.26 6.57 -13.58
CA ARG A 66 11.10 7.57 -14.25
C ARG A 66 11.68 7.03 -15.57
N PHE A 67 12.08 5.75 -15.62
CA PHE A 67 12.68 5.15 -16.80
C PHE A 67 11.67 4.58 -17.79
N LEU A 68 10.47 4.20 -17.33
CA LEU A 68 9.44 3.58 -18.16
C LEU A 68 9.00 4.44 -19.36
N PRO A 69 8.73 5.76 -19.21
CA PRO A 69 8.30 6.61 -20.32
C PRO A 69 9.41 6.83 -21.36
N GLU A 70 10.69 6.86 -20.93
CA GLU A 70 11.85 7.13 -21.78
C GLU A 70 12.36 5.88 -22.50
N SER A 71 11.88 4.69 -22.09
CA SER A 71 12.34 3.42 -22.65
C SER A 71 11.57 3.02 -23.91
N ASP A 72 12.25 2.28 -24.80
CA ASP A 72 11.62 1.68 -25.97
C ASP A 72 10.46 0.76 -25.57
N GLN A 73 9.40 0.74 -26.37
CA GLN A 73 8.20 -0.03 -26.12
C GLN A 73 8.48 -1.51 -25.83
N GLY A 74 9.49 -2.09 -26.49
CA GLY A 74 9.92 -3.48 -26.28
C GLY A 74 10.58 -3.75 -24.91
N LEU A 75 11.17 -2.75 -24.27
CA LEU A 75 11.86 -2.89 -22.98
C LEU A 75 10.98 -2.58 -21.77
N ARG A 76 9.85 -1.89 -21.95
CA ARG A 76 8.94 -1.50 -20.87
C ARG A 76 8.44 -2.70 -20.05
N GLY A 77 8.05 -3.78 -20.74
CA GLY A 77 7.63 -5.01 -20.05
C GLY A 77 8.75 -5.63 -19.21
N SER A 78 9.97 -5.61 -19.71
CA SER A 78 11.14 -6.14 -18.99
C SER A 78 11.44 -5.32 -17.73
N TYR A 79 11.42 -3.99 -17.80
CA TYR A 79 11.63 -3.13 -16.63
C TYR A 79 10.54 -3.33 -15.58
N ALA A 80 9.27 -3.38 -15.99
CA ALA A 80 8.17 -3.62 -15.08
C ALA A 80 8.28 -5.01 -14.41
N THR A 81 8.58 -6.06 -15.16
CA THR A 81 8.73 -7.41 -14.62
C THR A 81 9.91 -7.52 -13.66
N THR A 82 11.05 -6.93 -14.00
CA THR A 82 12.24 -6.92 -13.14
C THR A 82 11.97 -6.19 -11.83
N GLY A 83 11.31 -5.04 -11.90
CA GLY A 83 10.93 -4.28 -10.70
C GLY A 83 9.93 -5.02 -9.84
N LEU A 84 8.95 -5.70 -10.45
CA LEU A 84 8.01 -6.54 -9.72
C LEU A 84 8.74 -7.70 -9.00
N ALA A 85 9.61 -8.40 -9.70
CA ALA A 85 10.38 -9.50 -9.13
C ALA A 85 11.26 -9.05 -7.96
N PHE A 86 11.95 -7.92 -8.11
CA PHE A 86 12.77 -7.35 -7.04
C PHE A 86 11.93 -6.92 -5.84
N SER A 87 10.83 -6.19 -6.05
CA SER A 87 9.93 -5.76 -4.98
C SER A 87 9.35 -6.97 -4.25
N THR A 88 8.91 -7.99 -4.99
CA THR A 88 8.41 -9.24 -4.41
C THR A 88 9.46 -9.90 -3.51
N PHE A 89 10.68 -10.02 -3.99
CA PHE A 89 11.80 -10.61 -3.23
C PHE A 89 12.04 -9.84 -1.91
N MET A 90 12.08 -8.52 -1.97
CA MET A 90 12.28 -7.67 -0.79
C MET A 90 11.12 -7.79 0.21
N TYR A 91 9.87 -7.82 -0.27
CA TYR A 91 8.71 -8.00 0.62
C TYR A 91 8.68 -9.40 1.25
N VAL A 92 8.99 -10.45 0.48
CA VAL A 92 9.02 -11.83 1.03
C VAL A 92 10.07 -11.95 2.13
N ILE A 93 11.29 -11.42 1.92
CA ILE A 93 12.34 -11.43 2.95
C ILE A 93 11.88 -10.63 4.18
N SER A 94 11.36 -9.43 3.98
CA SER A 94 10.95 -8.57 5.09
C SER A 94 9.81 -9.18 5.90
N ILE A 95 8.80 -9.76 5.24
CA ILE A 95 7.69 -10.44 5.91
C ILE A 95 8.19 -11.68 6.65
N PHE A 96 9.10 -12.44 6.07
CA PHE A 96 9.69 -13.61 6.71
C PHE A 96 10.45 -13.22 7.99
N LEU A 97 11.24 -12.15 7.94
CA LEU A 97 11.92 -11.63 9.13
C LEU A 97 10.91 -11.15 10.18
N MET A 98 9.89 -10.38 9.78
CA MET A 98 8.85 -9.93 10.70
C MET A 98 8.03 -11.08 11.29
N TYR A 99 7.84 -12.17 10.55
CA TYR A 99 7.17 -13.37 11.05
C TYR A 99 7.99 -14.06 12.15
N ILE A 100 9.32 -14.18 11.98
CA ILE A 100 10.20 -14.74 13.00
C ILE A 100 10.16 -13.92 14.31
N PHE A 101 10.09 -12.60 14.19
CA PHE A 101 10.07 -11.67 15.33
C PHE A 101 8.65 -11.20 15.69
N ALA A 102 7.60 -11.93 15.28
CA ALA A 102 6.21 -11.48 15.38
C ALA A 102 5.78 -11.17 16.81
N GLU A 103 6.11 -12.01 17.77
CA GLU A 103 5.78 -11.78 19.19
C GLU A 103 6.42 -10.50 19.71
N TYR A 104 7.72 -10.33 19.44
CA TYR A 104 8.45 -9.15 19.86
C TYR A 104 7.89 -7.88 19.21
N LEU A 105 7.64 -7.91 17.91
CA LEU A 105 7.11 -6.77 17.16
C LEU A 105 5.67 -6.43 17.57
N SER A 106 4.82 -7.42 17.79
CA SER A 106 3.45 -7.19 18.26
C SER A 106 3.44 -6.47 19.60
N VAL A 107 4.26 -6.92 20.56
CA VAL A 107 4.40 -6.26 21.87
C VAL A 107 5.03 -4.88 21.74
N PHE A 108 6.03 -4.74 20.91
CA PHE A 108 6.70 -3.45 20.70
C PHE A 108 5.76 -2.39 20.13
N ILE A 109 4.87 -2.80 19.23
CA ILE A 109 3.94 -1.88 18.56
C ILE A 109 2.74 -1.56 19.44
N THR A 110 2.13 -2.58 20.06
CA THR A 110 0.83 -2.45 20.77
C THR A 110 0.95 -2.44 22.29
N GLY A 111 2.11 -2.77 22.82
CA GLY A 111 2.34 -2.96 24.27
C GLY A 111 1.76 -4.27 24.81
N SER A 112 1.21 -5.17 23.99
CA SER A 112 0.53 -6.39 24.44
C SER A 112 0.67 -7.55 23.45
N ASN A 113 0.72 -8.77 23.99
CA ASN A 113 0.73 -10.00 23.19
C ASN A 113 -0.66 -10.41 22.66
N GLN A 114 -1.72 -9.80 23.16
CA GLN A 114 -3.09 -10.20 22.80
C GLN A 114 -3.41 -9.97 21.31
N TYR A 115 -2.64 -9.12 20.62
CA TYR A 115 -2.85 -8.75 19.21
C TYR A 115 -1.93 -9.49 18.22
N LEU A 116 -1.36 -10.63 18.61
CA LEU A 116 -0.45 -11.40 17.76
C LEU A 116 -1.13 -11.94 16.50
N THR A 117 -2.40 -12.34 16.60
CA THR A 117 -3.18 -12.82 15.45
C THR A 117 -3.41 -11.68 14.45
N GLU A 118 -3.75 -10.50 14.93
CA GLU A 118 -3.92 -9.29 14.13
C GLU A 118 -2.60 -8.88 13.47
N PHE A 119 -1.47 -9.09 14.17
CA PHE A 119 -0.15 -8.85 13.59
C PHE A 119 0.12 -9.78 12.38
N TYR A 120 -0.24 -11.05 12.45
CA TYR A 120 -0.11 -11.93 11.28
C TYR A 120 -1.02 -11.49 10.11
N LEU A 121 -2.22 -11.02 10.40
CA LEU A 121 -3.11 -10.47 9.37
C LEU A 121 -2.52 -9.22 8.70
N ILE A 122 -1.84 -8.34 9.47
CA ILE A 122 -1.20 -7.16 8.90
C ILE A 122 -0.01 -7.51 8.00
N LEU A 123 0.73 -8.61 8.28
CA LEU A 123 1.79 -9.08 7.37
C LEU A 123 1.21 -9.50 6.01
N ILE A 124 0.07 -10.19 6.01
CA ILE A 124 -0.65 -10.55 4.79
C ILE A 124 -1.14 -9.29 4.06
N TYR A 125 -1.70 -8.35 4.80
CA TYR A 125 -2.12 -7.06 4.25
C TYR A 125 -0.97 -6.30 3.61
N ILE A 126 0.20 -6.20 4.25
CA ILE A 126 1.40 -5.55 3.70
C ILE A 126 1.77 -6.17 2.35
N PHE A 127 1.74 -7.50 2.24
CA PHE A 127 2.08 -8.19 1.01
C PHE A 127 1.14 -7.79 -0.14
N PHE A 128 -0.17 -7.96 0.03
CA PHE A 128 -1.14 -7.65 -1.02
C PHE A 128 -1.23 -6.16 -1.32
N ASN A 129 -1.11 -5.31 -0.31
CA ASN A 129 -1.13 -3.86 -0.46
C ASN A 129 0.07 -3.36 -1.28
N SER A 130 1.24 -4.00 -1.15
CA SER A 130 2.43 -3.68 -1.95
C SER A 130 2.20 -3.93 -3.45
N TYR A 131 1.57 -5.06 -3.78
CA TYR A 131 1.20 -5.36 -5.18
C TYR A 131 0.17 -4.37 -5.71
N TYR A 132 -0.84 -4.05 -4.92
CA TYR A 132 -1.83 -3.05 -5.30
C TYR A 132 -1.18 -1.71 -5.67
N TYR A 133 -0.31 -1.18 -4.82
CA TYR A 133 0.42 0.06 -5.11
C TYR A 133 1.36 -0.06 -6.30
N TYR A 134 2.03 -1.19 -6.46
CA TYR A 134 2.91 -1.42 -7.59
C TYR A 134 2.16 -1.32 -8.92
N PHE A 135 1.06 -2.07 -9.07
CA PHE A 135 0.24 -2.05 -10.29
C PHE A 135 -0.45 -0.71 -10.50
N GLN A 136 -0.92 -0.08 -9.45
CA GLN A 136 -1.53 1.23 -9.53
C GLN A 136 -0.55 2.28 -10.09
N ASN A 137 0.70 2.26 -9.66
CA ASN A 137 1.73 3.16 -10.17
C ASN A 137 2.04 2.88 -11.66
N ILE A 138 2.18 1.62 -12.07
CA ILE A 138 2.42 1.28 -13.48
C ILE A 138 1.28 1.80 -14.37
N LEU A 139 0.02 1.55 -14.00
CA LEU A 139 -1.15 2.03 -14.75
C LEU A 139 -1.19 3.56 -14.87
N ARG A 140 -0.77 4.25 -13.82
CA ARG A 140 -0.67 5.72 -13.83
C ARG A 140 0.34 6.20 -14.86
N PHE A 141 1.50 5.55 -14.98
CA PHE A 141 2.55 5.96 -15.93
C PHE A 141 2.25 5.55 -17.37
N GLU A 142 1.44 4.52 -17.60
CA GLU A 142 0.94 4.20 -18.95
C GLU A 142 -0.15 5.16 -19.45
N GLY A 143 -0.55 6.16 -18.67
CA GLY A 143 -1.58 7.14 -19.05
C GLY A 143 -2.99 6.56 -19.05
N LYS A 144 -3.21 5.38 -18.46
CA LYS A 144 -4.52 4.72 -18.37
C LYS A 144 -5.29 5.21 -17.15
N SER A 145 -5.61 6.51 -17.13
CA SER A 145 -6.25 7.18 -15.98
C SER A 145 -7.53 6.49 -15.49
N THR A 146 -8.34 5.96 -16.41
CA THR A 146 -9.59 5.26 -16.07
C THR A 146 -9.39 3.89 -15.42
N GLN A 147 -8.25 3.24 -15.64
CA GLN A 147 -7.91 1.95 -15.02
C GLN A 147 -7.19 2.14 -13.66
N TYR A 148 -6.63 3.34 -13.46
CA TYR A 148 -6.01 3.71 -12.19
C TYR A 148 -7.05 4.01 -11.09
N SER A 149 -8.19 4.62 -11.44
CA SER A 149 -9.27 5.04 -10.51
C SER A 149 -10.13 3.88 -10.06
#